data_82214485b51418c171058fa43213151d
#
_entry.id   82214485b51418c171058fa43213151d
#
_cell.length_a   1.000
_cell.length_b   1.000
_cell.length_c   1.000
_cell.angle_alpha   90.00
_cell.angle_beta   90.00
_cell.angle_gamma   90.00
#
_symmetry.space_group_name_H-M   'P 1'
#
loop_
_entity.id
_entity.type
_entity.pdbx_description
1 polymer ?
#
loop_
_entity_poly.entity_id
_entity_poly.type
_entity_poly.pdbx_seq_one_letter_code
_entity_poly.pdbx_strand_id
1 'polypeptide(L)'
;MIDLKNISLNFILSTGRTGSTLLSSMLNMHPEILSVSEEPFAYNLYPKYKNVTNWTDDTIEQFCYDFYLFSEGKLEPQFGKKDDIVKLLKEHQSVLTGEYAIKLAYFAFFPNKDKSQVTTIVDKELKFHHFLNEVADFYPTSKFIILSRDPRDNVLIKIKRAIKKKRVPSTIFLAKTWNYEYTKLIQKTSTLNKNRCLKVKYEDLVEKPAEVLKTITTFLNLPYNDVMLHYDENIKEEVKRNETAIGDTVKQHLSLFHEGLTQKVNTSKVDIWKKELTEAQNNKIWTICKETSTQFGYNSDGCKTISYFKIRMFKDILRFYFDKIIIPNVYYSLPYGLKYAIKKIKYGKNLKNGTWATKDFYKTTLPSK
;
A
#
# COMPACT_ATOMS: atom_id res chain seq x y z
N MET A 1 -8.42 -26.93 -8.99
CA MET A 1 -8.38 -26.49 -7.57
C MET A 1 -7.12 -25.64 -7.41
N ILE A 2 -7.21 -24.49 -6.74
CA ILE A 2 -6.06 -23.59 -6.50
C ILE A 2 -5.08 -24.30 -5.56
N ASP A 3 -3.81 -24.37 -5.94
CA ASP A 3 -2.76 -24.95 -5.08
C ASP A 3 -2.27 -23.92 -4.04
N LEU A 4 -3.03 -23.77 -2.97
CA LEU A 4 -2.79 -22.78 -1.90
C LEU A 4 -1.45 -22.95 -1.19
N LYS A 5 -0.90 -24.16 -1.17
CA LYS A 5 0.39 -24.46 -0.53
C LYS A 5 1.55 -23.78 -1.25
N ASN A 6 1.49 -23.73 -2.57
CA ASN A 6 2.54 -23.17 -3.41
C ASN A 6 2.36 -21.68 -3.71
N ILE A 7 1.27 -21.06 -3.24
CA ILE A 7 1.09 -19.61 -3.37
C ILE A 7 1.91 -18.88 -2.31
N SER A 8 2.83 -18.04 -2.74
CA SER A 8 3.60 -17.15 -1.86
C SER A 8 2.82 -15.85 -1.57
N LEU A 9 2.95 -15.32 -0.35
CA LEU A 9 2.43 -14.00 0.03
C LEU A 9 3.61 -13.06 0.32
N ASN A 10 3.74 -12.01 -0.45
CA ASN A 10 4.84 -11.06 -0.41
C ASN A 10 4.32 -9.62 -0.28
N PHE A 11 5.19 -8.65 0.01
CA PHE A 11 4.76 -7.31 0.38
C PHE A 11 5.58 -6.21 -0.29
N ILE A 12 4.90 -5.13 -0.72
CA ILE A 12 5.53 -3.86 -1.06
C ILE A 12 5.41 -2.90 0.12
N LEU A 13 6.55 -2.49 0.64
CA LEU A 13 6.69 -1.55 1.75
C LEU A 13 7.02 -0.18 1.20
N SER A 14 6.23 0.82 1.52
CA SER A 14 6.52 2.19 1.06
C SER A 14 5.83 3.23 1.95
N THR A 15 6.21 4.49 1.78
CA THR A 15 5.38 5.60 2.25
C THR A 15 4.43 6.05 1.14
N GLY A 16 3.42 6.85 1.45
CA GLY A 16 2.55 7.40 0.41
C GLY A 16 3.32 8.25 -0.61
N ARG A 17 2.94 8.16 -1.89
CA ARG A 17 3.48 8.94 -3.02
C ARG A 17 4.88 8.57 -3.48
N THR A 18 5.25 7.32 -3.33
CA THR A 18 6.51 6.74 -3.82
C THR A 18 6.39 5.99 -5.14
N GLY A 19 5.23 5.98 -5.79
CA GLY A 19 5.01 5.17 -6.99
C GLY A 19 4.62 3.72 -6.70
N SER A 20 4.29 3.36 -5.46
CA SER A 20 3.94 1.99 -5.10
C SER A 20 2.67 1.46 -5.79
N THR A 21 1.72 2.34 -6.12
CA THR A 21 0.56 1.95 -6.94
C THR A 21 0.98 1.65 -8.39
N LEU A 22 1.92 2.40 -8.95
CA LEU A 22 2.50 2.12 -10.26
C LEU A 22 3.16 0.74 -10.27
N LEU A 23 4.04 0.46 -9.31
CA LEU A 23 4.70 -0.84 -9.20
C LEU A 23 3.68 -1.98 -9.03
N SER A 24 2.68 -1.80 -8.16
CA SER A 24 1.61 -2.78 -7.96
C SER A 24 0.83 -3.04 -9.25
N SER A 25 0.51 -2.00 -10.03
CA SER A 25 -0.18 -2.13 -11.32
C SER A 25 0.68 -2.87 -12.36
N MET A 26 1.98 -2.56 -12.43
CA MET A 26 2.92 -3.28 -13.30
C MET A 26 3.00 -4.76 -12.93
N LEU A 27 3.18 -5.07 -11.64
CA LEU A 27 3.27 -6.46 -11.17
C LEU A 27 1.96 -7.22 -11.42
N ASN A 28 0.80 -6.57 -11.28
CA ASN A 28 -0.48 -7.22 -11.52
C ASN A 28 -0.72 -7.63 -12.98
N MET A 29 0.05 -7.11 -13.93
CA MET A 29 0.04 -7.57 -15.32
C MET A 29 0.69 -8.95 -15.52
N HIS A 30 1.62 -9.33 -14.64
CA HIS A 30 2.26 -10.64 -14.72
C HIS A 30 1.24 -11.77 -14.51
N PRO A 31 1.21 -12.82 -15.35
CA PRO A 31 0.21 -13.88 -15.22
C PRO A 31 0.26 -14.61 -13.87
N GLU A 32 1.44 -14.79 -13.31
CA GLU A 32 1.63 -15.49 -12.05
C GLU A 32 1.53 -14.59 -10.80
N ILE A 33 1.35 -13.26 -10.94
CA ILE A 33 1.28 -12.32 -9.81
C ILE A 33 -0.12 -11.77 -9.66
N LEU A 34 -0.67 -11.82 -8.46
CA LEU A 34 -1.83 -11.06 -8.03
C LEU A 34 -1.37 -9.94 -7.09
N SER A 35 -1.33 -8.70 -7.58
CA SER A 35 -0.88 -7.55 -6.77
C SER A 35 -2.06 -6.70 -6.31
N VAL A 36 -2.22 -6.59 -4.98
CA VAL A 36 -3.33 -5.90 -4.30
C VAL A 36 -2.80 -4.67 -3.56
N SER A 37 -3.64 -3.66 -3.36
CA SER A 37 -3.23 -2.38 -2.79
C SER A 37 -3.97 -2.03 -1.49
N GLU A 38 -3.19 -1.66 -0.47
CA GLU A 38 -3.61 -0.98 0.77
C GLU A 38 -4.61 -1.75 1.65
N GLU A 39 -4.52 -3.09 1.66
CA GLU A 39 -5.42 -3.93 2.43
C GLU A 39 -4.63 -4.82 3.41
N PRO A 40 -4.51 -4.43 4.69
CA PRO A 40 -3.66 -5.12 5.67
C PRO A 40 -4.31 -6.41 6.23
N PHE A 41 -4.87 -7.26 5.36
CA PHE A 41 -5.53 -8.50 5.76
C PHE A 41 -4.58 -9.48 6.43
N ALA A 42 -3.36 -9.59 5.89
CA ALA A 42 -2.34 -10.46 6.45
C ALA A 42 -2.05 -10.16 7.92
N TYR A 43 -2.07 -8.88 8.32
CA TYR A 43 -1.90 -8.46 9.70
C TYR A 43 -3.19 -8.55 10.51
N ASN A 44 -4.31 -8.08 9.95
CA ASN A 44 -5.55 -7.91 10.72
C ASN A 44 -6.32 -9.22 10.95
N LEU A 45 -6.30 -10.16 10.00
CA LEU A 45 -7.10 -11.38 10.09
C LEU A 45 -6.32 -12.56 10.67
N TYR A 46 -5.04 -12.69 10.35
CA TYR A 46 -4.24 -13.83 10.75
C TYR A 46 -4.25 -14.11 12.27
N PRO A 47 -4.11 -13.11 13.17
CA PRO A 47 -4.15 -13.36 14.62
C PRO A 47 -5.41 -14.05 15.11
N LYS A 48 -6.57 -13.78 14.48
CA LYS A 48 -7.84 -14.40 14.84
C LYS A 48 -7.99 -15.81 14.26
N TYR A 49 -7.55 -16.00 13.02
CA TYR A 49 -7.85 -17.22 12.26
C TYR A 49 -6.71 -18.24 12.21
N LYS A 50 -5.50 -17.91 12.65
CA LYS A 50 -4.32 -18.79 12.54
C LYS A 50 -4.47 -20.16 13.21
N ASN A 51 -5.30 -20.26 14.24
CA ASN A 51 -5.52 -21.50 15.00
C ASN A 51 -6.89 -22.15 14.70
N VAL A 52 -7.63 -21.63 13.71
CA VAL A 52 -8.91 -22.22 13.30
C VAL A 52 -8.63 -23.49 12.50
N THR A 53 -9.07 -24.63 13.03
CA THR A 53 -8.93 -25.94 12.41
C THR A 53 -10.25 -26.46 11.82
N ASN A 54 -11.40 -25.98 12.33
CA ASN A 54 -12.73 -26.36 11.85
C ASN A 54 -13.39 -25.15 11.15
N TRP A 55 -13.46 -25.21 9.84
CA TRP A 55 -14.04 -24.18 8.99
C TRP A 55 -15.47 -24.55 8.62
N THR A 56 -16.42 -24.29 9.57
CA THR A 56 -17.85 -24.42 9.29
C THR A 56 -18.35 -23.27 8.42
N ASP A 57 -19.56 -23.41 7.89
CA ASP A 57 -20.22 -22.32 7.13
C ASP A 57 -20.29 -21.02 7.94
N ASP A 58 -20.60 -21.11 9.24
CA ASP A 58 -20.63 -19.95 10.13
C ASP A 58 -19.23 -19.31 10.30
N THR A 59 -18.20 -20.13 10.36
CA THR A 59 -16.81 -19.63 10.45
C THR A 59 -16.41 -18.91 9.15
N ILE A 60 -16.80 -19.43 8.00
CA ILE A 60 -16.57 -18.81 6.70
C ILE A 60 -17.33 -17.47 6.59
N GLU A 61 -18.60 -17.42 6.95
CA GLU A 61 -19.38 -16.19 6.97
C GLU A 61 -18.80 -15.15 7.92
N GLN A 62 -18.34 -15.56 9.11
CA GLN A 62 -17.69 -14.66 10.06
C GLN A 62 -16.35 -14.16 9.54
N PHE A 63 -15.56 -15.01 8.86
CA PHE A 63 -14.31 -14.60 8.21
C PHE A 63 -14.59 -13.54 7.12
N CYS A 64 -15.58 -13.76 6.28
CA CYS A 64 -15.99 -12.80 5.26
C CYS A 64 -16.45 -11.48 5.86
N TYR A 65 -17.23 -11.52 6.94
CA TYR A 65 -17.62 -10.30 7.66
C TYR A 65 -16.40 -9.53 8.16
N ASP A 66 -15.44 -10.22 8.77
CA ASP A 66 -14.23 -9.59 9.31
C ASP A 66 -13.32 -9.05 8.20
N PHE A 67 -13.20 -9.78 7.10
CA PHE A 67 -12.48 -9.33 5.92
C PHE A 67 -13.02 -7.98 5.43
N TYR A 68 -14.32 -7.86 5.30
CA TYR A 68 -14.96 -6.60 4.93
C TYR A 68 -14.83 -5.52 6.02
N LEU A 69 -14.94 -5.88 7.29
CA LEU A 69 -14.76 -4.94 8.40
C LEU A 69 -13.37 -4.28 8.39
N PHE A 70 -12.35 -5.07 8.12
CA PHE A 70 -10.97 -4.57 8.07
C PHE A 70 -10.60 -3.87 6.77
N SER A 71 -11.35 -4.08 5.69
CA SER A 71 -11.19 -3.33 4.44
C SER A 71 -11.61 -1.86 4.55
N GLU A 72 -12.31 -1.49 5.61
CA GLU A 72 -12.79 -0.11 5.84
C GLU A 72 -13.68 0.43 4.69
N GLY A 73 -14.30 -0.45 3.92
CA GLY A 73 -15.11 -0.08 2.76
C GLY A 73 -14.32 0.36 1.52
N LYS A 74 -13.02 0.02 1.45
CA LYS A 74 -12.14 0.43 0.35
C LYS A 74 -12.07 -0.55 -0.82
N LEU A 75 -12.83 -1.64 -0.77
CA LEU A 75 -12.66 -2.80 -1.64
C LEU A 75 -13.14 -2.63 -3.08
N GLU A 76 -13.97 -1.65 -3.37
CA GLU A 76 -14.44 -1.43 -4.73
C GLU A 76 -13.57 -0.38 -5.46
N PRO A 77 -13.44 -0.49 -6.75
CA PRO A 77 -14.06 -1.39 -7.72
C PRO A 77 -13.26 -2.66 -8.02
N GLN A 78 -12.15 -2.89 -7.35
CA GLN A 78 -11.21 -3.98 -7.64
C GLN A 78 -11.65 -5.33 -7.04
N PHE A 79 -12.73 -5.33 -6.27
CA PHE A 79 -13.18 -6.47 -5.51
C PHE A 79 -14.41 -7.13 -6.11
N GLY A 80 -14.48 -8.46 -6.07
CA GLY A 80 -15.66 -9.22 -6.45
C GLY A 80 -16.80 -9.10 -5.44
N LYS A 81 -17.91 -9.76 -5.70
CA LYS A 81 -19.03 -9.80 -4.77
C LYS A 81 -18.70 -10.63 -3.53
N LYS A 82 -19.35 -10.34 -2.40
CA LYS A 82 -19.20 -11.12 -1.17
C LYS A 82 -19.39 -12.62 -1.42
N ASP A 83 -20.41 -12.97 -2.19
CA ASP A 83 -20.76 -14.35 -2.46
C ASP A 83 -19.65 -15.10 -3.21
N ASP A 84 -18.83 -14.40 -3.99
CA ASP A 84 -17.70 -15.00 -4.71
C ASP A 84 -16.62 -15.49 -3.73
N ILE A 85 -16.36 -14.72 -2.63
CA ILE A 85 -15.41 -15.18 -1.59
C ILE A 85 -15.99 -16.35 -0.82
N VAL A 86 -17.25 -16.25 -0.40
CA VAL A 86 -17.91 -17.31 0.35
C VAL A 86 -17.89 -18.61 -0.44
N LYS A 87 -18.24 -18.53 -1.74
CA LYS A 87 -18.17 -19.68 -2.66
C LYS A 87 -16.75 -20.25 -2.74
N LEU A 88 -15.76 -19.39 -2.96
CA LEU A 88 -14.36 -19.80 -3.10
C LEU A 88 -13.83 -20.47 -1.82
N LEU A 89 -14.18 -19.95 -0.65
CA LEU A 89 -13.81 -20.55 0.64
C LEU A 89 -14.51 -21.90 0.86
N LYS A 90 -15.80 -22.03 0.51
CA LYS A 90 -16.54 -23.30 0.60
C LYS A 90 -15.99 -24.36 -0.33
N GLU A 91 -15.60 -24.01 -1.54
CA GLU A 91 -14.95 -24.94 -2.50
C GLU A 91 -13.64 -25.55 -1.95
N HIS A 92 -12.98 -24.86 -1.02
CA HIS A 92 -11.71 -25.29 -0.41
C HIS A 92 -11.85 -25.66 1.08
N GLN A 93 -13.08 -25.76 1.61
CA GLN A 93 -13.37 -25.89 3.05
C GLN A 93 -12.59 -26.99 3.75
N SER A 94 -12.43 -28.15 3.12
CA SER A 94 -11.74 -29.32 3.69
C SER A 94 -10.23 -29.12 3.94
N VAL A 95 -9.62 -28.13 3.29
CA VAL A 95 -8.18 -27.86 3.39
C VAL A 95 -7.89 -26.46 3.97
N LEU A 96 -8.93 -25.72 4.40
CA LEU A 96 -8.74 -24.38 4.90
C LEU A 96 -7.92 -24.35 6.18
N THR A 97 -6.94 -23.45 6.17
CA THR A 97 -6.28 -22.88 7.35
C THR A 97 -6.48 -21.38 7.37
N GLY A 98 -6.15 -20.70 8.46
CA GLY A 98 -6.21 -19.25 8.50
C GLY A 98 -5.38 -18.56 7.41
N GLU A 99 -4.21 -19.11 7.11
CA GLU A 99 -3.35 -18.63 6.02
C GLU A 99 -4.02 -18.84 4.65
N TYR A 100 -4.59 -20.01 4.40
CA TYR A 100 -5.23 -20.31 3.12
C TYR A 100 -6.49 -19.47 2.91
N ALA A 101 -7.30 -19.25 3.97
CA ALA A 101 -8.45 -18.37 3.88
C ALA A 101 -8.06 -16.93 3.52
N ILE A 102 -6.96 -16.41 4.10
CA ILE A 102 -6.43 -15.09 3.74
C ILE A 102 -5.93 -15.06 2.30
N LYS A 103 -5.19 -16.07 1.84
CA LYS A 103 -4.75 -16.17 0.43
C LYS A 103 -5.94 -16.20 -0.52
N LEU A 104 -6.96 -17.00 -0.23
CA LEU A 104 -8.20 -17.06 -1.04
C LEU A 104 -8.95 -15.73 -1.07
N ALA A 105 -8.98 -14.98 0.04
CA ALA A 105 -9.59 -13.67 0.07
C ALA A 105 -8.92 -12.69 -0.90
N TYR A 106 -7.60 -12.76 -1.07
CA TYR A 106 -6.90 -11.99 -2.11
C TYR A 106 -7.34 -12.38 -3.52
N PHE A 107 -7.69 -13.65 -3.76
CA PHE A 107 -8.17 -14.10 -5.07
C PHE A 107 -9.52 -13.51 -5.49
N ALA A 108 -10.29 -12.95 -4.57
CA ALA A 108 -11.51 -12.22 -4.90
C ALA A 108 -11.25 -10.84 -5.53
N PHE A 109 -10.02 -10.30 -5.44
CA PHE A 109 -9.65 -9.08 -6.15
C PHE A 109 -9.46 -9.34 -7.65
N PHE A 110 -9.72 -8.33 -8.45
CA PHE A 110 -9.60 -8.38 -9.91
C PHE A 110 -10.37 -9.58 -10.53
N PRO A 111 -11.71 -9.60 -10.42
CA PRO A 111 -12.51 -10.77 -10.84
C PRO A 111 -12.30 -11.16 -12.31
N ASN A 112 -11.91 -10.20 -13.16
CA ASN A 112 -11.67 -10.44 -14.60
C ASN A 112 -10.25 -10.94 -14.92
N LYS A 113 -9.35 -11.03 -13.93
CA LYS A 113 -8.01 -11.57 -14.14
C LYS A 113 -8.07 -13.10 -14.13
N ASP A 114 -7.46 -13.74 -15.13
CA ASP A 114 -7.20 -15.17 -15.07
C ASP A 114 -6.24 -15.48 -13.90
N LYS A 115 -6.65 -16.35 -13.01
CA LYS A 115 -5.93 -16.70 -11.79
C LYS A 115 -5.43 -18.13 -11.80
N SER A 116 -5.59 -18.84 -12.91
CA SER A 116 -5.18 -20.25 -13.03
C SER A 116 -3.67 -20.42 -12.87
N GLN A 117 -2.88 -19.41 -13.22
CA GLN A 117 -1.42 -19.41 -13.16
C GLN A 117 -0.85 -18.68 -11.94
N VAL A 118 -1.69 -18.05 -11.09
CA VAL A 118 -1.20 -17.24 -9.97
C VAL A 118 -0.52 -18.11 -8.92
N THR A 119 0.76 -17.87 -8.70
CA THR A 119 1.60 -18.50 -7.67
C THR A 119 2.09 -17.50 -6.62
N THR A 120 1.90 -16.21 -6.87
CA THR A 120 2.45 -15.14 -6.05
C THR A 120 1.42 -14.04 -5.80
N ILE A 121 1.15 -13.78 -4.52
CA ILE A 121 0.38 -12.61 -4.07
C ILE A 121 1.38 -11.55 -3.61
N VAL A 122 1.15 -10.30 -4.02
CA VAL A 122 1.92 -9.14 -3.57
C VAL A 122 0.96 -8.10 -2.98
N ASP A 123 1.01 -7.92 -1.66
CA ASP A 123 0.19 -6.94 -0.95
C ASP A 123 0.98 -5.63 -0.76
N LYS A 124 0.43 -4.52 -1.25
CA LYS A 124 1.02 -3.20 -1.12
C LYS A 124 0.34 -2.43 0.01
N GLU A 125 1.03 -2.26 1.14
CA GLU A 125 0.53 -1.55 2.31
C GLU A 125 1.48 -0.42 2.74
N LEU A 126 0.91 0.75 3.08
CA LEU A 126 1.67 1.95 3.43
C LEU A 126 2.04 2.04 4.92
N LYS A 127 1.52 1.15 5.77
CA LYS A 127 1.65 1.24 7.23
C LYS A 127 2.53 0.15 7.84
N PHE A 128 3.29 -0.57 7.03
CA PHE A 128 4.10 -1.70 7.48
C PHE A 128 5.13 -1.35 8.55
N HIS A 129 5.59 -0.10 8.62
CA HIS A 129 6.48 0.34 9.67
C HIS A 129 5.91 0.18 11.09
N HIS A 130 4.61 -0.02 11.24
CA HIS A 130 3.99 -0.32 12.54
C HIS A 130 4.03 -1.81 12.90
N PHE A 131 3.77 -2.71 11.94
CA PHE A 131 3.50 -4.14 12.19
C PHE A 131 4.33 -5.12 11.33
N LEU A 132 5.47 -4.67 10.79
CA LEU A 132 6.30 -5.50 9.91
C LEU A 132 6.81 -6.77 10.60
N ASN A 133 7.23 -6.67 11.87
CA ASN A 133 7.78 -7.84 12.59
C ASN A 133 6.71 -8.92 12.74
N GLU A 134 5.50 -8.51 13.15
CA GLU A 134 4.38 -9.43 13.31
C GLU A 134 4.03 -10.14 12.00
N VAL A 135 4.02 -9.41 10.88
CA VAL A 135 3.77 -10.01 9.56
C VAL A 135 4.92 -10.91 9.14
N ALA A 136 6.18 -10.51 9.41
CA ALA A 136 7.34 -11.32 9.08
C ALA A 136 7.41 -12.62 9.89
N ASP A 137 6.91 -12.60 11.13
CA ASP A 137 6.80 -13.78 12.00
C ASP A 137 5.61 -14.66 11.58
N PHE A 138 4.48 -14.05 11.19
CA PHE A 138 3.30 -14.80 10.72
C PHE A 138 3.56 -15.50 9.39
N TYR A 139 4.35 -14.90 8.50
CA TYR A 139 4.67 -15.40 7.17
C TYR A 139 6.20 -15.48 6.99
N PRO A 140 6.86 -16.49 7.56
CA PRO A 140 8.33 -16.55 7.62
C PRO A 140 9.01 -16.66 6.24
N THR A 141 8.28 -17.09 5.21
CA THR A 141 8.78 -17.20 3.83
C THR A 141 8.54 -15.95 2.98
N SER A 142 7.77 -14.99 3.48
CA SER A 142 7.43 -13.77 2.74
C SER A 142 8.65 -12.92 2.43
N LYS A 143 8.62 -12.30 1.26
CA LYS A 143 9.62 -11.35 0.76
C LYS A 143 9.06 -9.92 0.80
N PHE A 144 9.94 -8.95 1.01
CA PHE A 144 9.60 -7.54 1.22
C PHE A 144 10.34 -6.67 0.22
N ILE A 145 9.59 -5.98 -0.63
CA ILE A 145 10.12 -5.00 -1.60
C ILE A 145 9.96 -3.61 -0.98
N ILE A 146 11.06 -2.95 -0.67
CA ILE A 146 11.07 -1.61 -0.06
C ILE A 146 11.22 -0.59 -1.17
N LEU A 147 10.11 0.04 -1.56
CA LEU A 147 10.11 1.07 -2.59
C LEU A 147 10.32 2.45 -1.95
N SER A 148 11.40 3.11 -2.30
CA SER A 148 11.72 4.47 -1.86
C SER A 148 11.56 5.49 -3.00
N ARG A 149 11.51 6.75 -2.64
CA ARG A 149 11.57 7.91 -3.52
C ARG A 149 12.31 9.03 -2.84
N ASP A 150 13.05 9.86 -3.60
CA ASP A 150 13.73 11.04 -3.08
C ASP A 150 12.78 11.83 -2.15
N PRO A 151 13.19 12.12 -0.89
CA PRO A 151 12.32 12.80 0.07
C PRO A 151 11.86 14.17 -0.43
N ARG A 152 12.66 14.86 -1.24
CA ARG A 152 12.34 16.19 -1.78
C ARG A 152 11.18 16.09 -2.78
N ASP A 153 11.23 15.14 -3.71
CA ASP A 153 10.13 14.85 -4.64
C ASP A 153 8.89 14.31 -3.92
N ASN A 154 9.08 13.41 -2.96
CA ASN A 154 7.97 12.84 -2.19
C ASN A 154 7.21 13.93 -1.43
N VAL A 155 7.93 14.81 -0.73
CA VAL A 155 7.35 15.94 0.02
C VAL A 155 6.65 16.91 -0.94
N LEU A 156 7.30 17.28 -2.06
CA LEU A 156 6.69 18.17 -3.07
C LEU A 156 5.37 17.62 -3.60
N ILE A 157 5.31 16.34 -3.96
CA ILE A 157 4.07 15.73 -4.45
C ILE A 157 2.99 15.69 -3.37
N LYS A 158 3.34 15.43 -2.12
CA LYS A 158 2.42 15.51 -0.99
C LYS A 158 1.89 16.95 -0.79
N ILE A 159 2.74 17.96 -0.95
CA ILE A 159 2.34 19.38 -0.92
C ILE A 159 1.34 19.67 -2.04
N LYS A 160 1.67 19.36 -3.30
CA LYS A 160 0.79 19.56 -4.45
C LYS A 160 -0.59 18.90 -4.25
N ARG A 161 -0.61 17.66 -3.74
CA ARG A 161 -1.86 16.96 -3.44
C ARG A 161 -2.67 17.63 -2.33
N ALA A 162 -2.01 18.13 -1.29
CA ALA A 162 -2.69 18.82 -0.20
C ALA A 162 -3.30 20.14 -0.66
N ILE A 163 -2.59 20.88 -1.51
CA ILE A 163 -3.10 22.13 -2.12
C ILE A 163 -4.35 21.84 -2.98
N LYS A 164 -4.34 20.80 -3.81
CA LYS A 164 -5.53 20.35 -4.56
C LYS A 164 -6.73 20.06 -3.64
N LYS A 165 -6.48 19.68 -2.38
CA LYS A 165 -7.50 19.44 -1.34
C LYS A 165 -7.74 20.68 -0.46
N LYS A 166 -7.35 21.87 -0.90
CA LYS A 166 -7.47 23.13 -0.14
C LYS A 166 -6.82 23.09 1.25
N ARG A 167 -5.70 22.34 1.40
CA ARG A 167 -4.95 22.20 2.66
C ARG A 167 -3.57 22.80 2.51
N VAL A 168 -3.07 23.45 3.57
CA VAL A 168 -1.69 23.97 3.63
C VAL A 168 -0.84 22.97 4.43
N PRO A 169 -0.02 22.16 3.80
CA PRO A 169 0.81 21.19 4.50
C PRO A 169 2.10 21.83 5.01
N SER A 170 2.59 21.37 6.15
CA SER A 170 3.92 21.71 6.63
C SER A 170 4.98 20.84 5.95
N THR A 171 5.96 21.49 5.30
CA THR A 171 7.15 20.81 4.73
C THR A 171 7.88 19.96 5.79
N ILE A 172 8.01 20.50 7.02
CA ILE A 172 8.69 19.83 8.12
C ILE A 172 7.92 18.58 8.57
N PHE A 173 6.61 18.69 8.74
CA PHE A 173 5.77 17.55 9.09
C PHE A 173 5.89 16.43 8.05
N LEU A 174 5.86 16.77 6.77
CA LEU A 174 5.95 15.79 5.69
C LEU A 174 7.34 15.14 5.59
N ALA A 175 8.42 15.92 5.74
CA ALA A 175 9.78 15.41 5.76
C ALA A 175 10.03 14.50 6.98
N LYS A 176 9.57 14.91 8.19
CA LYS A 176 9.65 14.05 9.38
C LYS A 176 8.84 12.76 9.22
N THR A 177 7.67 12.82 8.58
CA THR A 177 6.87 11.63 8.28
C THR A 177 7.65 10.66 7.38
N TRP A 178 8.23 11.15 6.27
CA TRP A 178 9.04 10.33 5.37
C TRP A 178 10.23 9.70 6.11
N ASN A 179 10.97 10.52 6.84
CA ASN A 179 12.14 10.06 7.60
C ASN A 179 11.78 8.99 8.63
N TYR A 180 10.74 9.23 9.43
CA TYR A 180 10.29 8.29 10.46
C TYR A 180 9.85 6.94 9.87
N GLU A 181 8.97 6.98 8.86
CA GLU A 181 8.43 5.77 8.25
C GLU A 181 9.56 4.91 7.66
N TYR A 182 10.51 5.50 6.91
CA TYR A 182 11.64 4.75 6.34
C TYR A 182 12.70 4.34 7.37
N THR A 183 12.99 5.17 8.36
CA THR A 183 13.88 4.77 9.46
C THR A 183 13.33 3.53 10.16
N LYS A 184 12.03 3.48 10.44
CA LYS A 184 11.38 2.31 11.04
C LYS A 184 11.40 1.10 10.12
N LEU A 185 11.14 1.27 8.82
CA LEU A 185 11.23 0.18 7.86
C LEU A 185 12.66 -0.39 7.79
N ILE A 186 13.68 0.46 7.71
CA ILE A 186 15.07 0.03 7.69
C ILE A 186 15.45 -0.72 8.97
N GLN A 187 15.09 -0.17 10.14
CA GLN A 187 15.37 -0.80 11.43
C GLN A 187 14.73 -2.19 11.53
N LYS A 188 13.46 -2.32 11.14
CA LYS A 188 12.75 -3.61 11.21
C LYS A 188 13.24 -4.60 10.15
N THR A 189 13.53 -4.15 8.92
CA THR A 189 14.05 -5.04 7.87
C THR A 189 15.49 -5.46 8.09
N SER A 190 16.29 -4.71 8.87
CA SER A 190 17.67 -5.11 9.19
C SER A 190 17.75 -6.35 10.09
N THR A 191 16.67 -6.68 10.80
CA THR A 191 16.58 -7.91 11.62
C THR A 191 16.16 -9.13 10.81
N LEU A 192 15.68 -8.94 9.58
CA LEU A 192 15.29 -10.03 8.70
C LEU A 192 16.48 -10.58 7.90
N ASN A 193 16.35 -11.82 7.44
CA ASN A 193 17.31 -12.37 6.50
C ASN A 193 17.40 -11.47 5.25
N LYS A 194 18.61 -11.13 4.82
CA LYS A 194 18.86 -10.22 3.67
C LYS A 194 18.17 -10.70 2.39
N ASN A 195 18.05 -12.02 2.20
CA ASN A 195 17.37 -12.61 1.04
C ASN A 195 15.85 -12.39 1.03
N ARG A 196 15.28 -11.87 2.11
CA ARG A 196 13.85 -11.53 2.21
C ARG A 196 13.56 -10.06 1.89
N CYS A 197 14.58 -9.22 1.68
CA CYS A 197 14.40 -7.78 1.50
C CYS A 197 15.10 -7.28 0.23
N LEU A 198 14.35 -6.56 -0.62
CA LEU A 198 14.86 -5.89 -1.82
C LEU A 198 14.56 -4.39 -1.73
N LYS A 199 15.58 -3.54 -1.85
CA LYS A 199 15.40 -2.08 -1.96
C LYS A 199 15.28 -1.69 -3.43
N VAL A 200 14.28 -0.87 -3.75
CA VAL A 200 14.00 -0.34 -5.09
C VAL A 200 13.78 1.15 -4.99
N LYS A 201 14.33 1.93 -5.92
CA LYS A 201 14.04 3.35 -6.05
C LYS A 201 12.96 3.59 -7.10
N TYR A 202 12.09 4.55 -6.84
CA TYR A 202 11.09 5.00 -7.81
C TYR A 202 11.74 5.54 -9.08
N GLU A 203 12.84 6.27 -8.92
CA GLU A 203 13.60 6.88 -10.00
C GLU A 203 14.11 5.80 -10.97
N ASP A 204 14.73 4.73 -10.44
CA ASP A 204 15.21 3.60 -11.24
C ASP A 204 14.03 2.87 -11.93
N LEU A 205 12.90 2.71 -11.21
CA LEU A 205 11.68 2.06 -11.75
C LEU A 205 11.13 2.80 -12.98
N VAL A 206 11.18 4.13 -12.99
CA VAL A 206 10.63 4.91 -14.12
C VAL A 206 11.66 5.18 -15.21
N GLU A 207 12.94 5.13 -14.92
CA GLU A 207 14.04 5.32 -15.85
C GLU A 207 14.38 4.03 -16.61
N LYS A 208 14.39 2.89 -15.88
CA LYS A 208 14.76 1.56 -16.38
C LYS A 208 13.76 0.49 -15.96
N PRO A 209 12.47 0.64 -16.36
CA PRO A 209 11.39 -0.20 -15.82
C PRO A 209 11.62 -1.70 -16.08
N ALA A 210 12.11 -2.09 -17.25
CA ALA A 210 12.34 -3.50 -17.58
C ALA A 210 13.42 -4.13 -16.69
N GLU A 211 14.54 -3.42 -16.44
CA GLU A 211 15.63 -3.92 -15.58
C GLU A 211 15.17 -4.08 -14.12
N VAL A 212 14.45 -3.07 -13.62
CA VAL A 212 13.94 -3.10 -12.24
C VAL A 212 12.89 -4.20 -12.07
N LEU A 213 11.96 -4.36 -13.02
CA LEU A 213 10.96 -5.43 -12.98
C LEU A 213 11.60 -6.81 -13.08
N LYS A 214 12.65 -6.99 -13.91
CA LYS A 214 13.42 -8.23 -13.97
C LYS A 214 14.10 -8.54 -12.63
N THR A 215 14.67 -7.54 -11.98
CA THR A 215 15.24 -7.69 -10.63
C THR A 215 14.17 -8.12 -9.61
N ILE A 216 13.00 -7.51 -9.66
CA ILE A 216 11.89 -7.82 -8.74
C ILE A 216 11.36 -9.24 -9.00
N THR A 217 11.11 -9.63 -10.25
CA THR A 217 10.60 -10.98 -10.55
C THR A 217 11.62 -12.05 -10.19
N THR A 218 12.92 -11.85 -10.48
CA THR A 218 13.99 -12.74 -10.01
C THR A 218 13.99 -12.86 -8.48
N PHE A 219 13.87 -11.73 -7.77
CA PHE A 219 13.75 -11.73 -6.31
C PHE A 219 12.52 -12.51 -5.83
N LEU A 220 11.40 -12.46 -6.54
CA LEU A 220 10.18 -13.22 -6.24
C LEU A 220 10.26 -14.69 -6.69
N ASN A 221 11.34 -15.14 -7.34
CA ASN A 221 11.53 -16.46 -7.96
C ASN A 221 10.59 -16.70 -9.15
N LEU A 222 10.34 -15.67 -9.95
CA LEU A 222 9.50 -15.71 -11.14
C LEU A 222 10.30 -15.32 -12.40
N PRO A 223 9.93 -15.81 -13.58
CA PRO A 223 10.46 -15.31 -14.83
C PRO A 223 10.02 -13.85 -15.07
N TYR A 224 10.82 -13.09 -15.79
CA TYR A 224 10.41 -11.77 -16.25
C TYR A 224 9.41 -11.89 -17.40
N ASN A 225 8.42 -10.98 -17.45
CA ASN A 225 7.45 -10.91 -18.54
C ASN A 225 7.24 -9.43 -18.95
N ASP A 226 7.45 -9.13 -20.23
CA ASP A 226 7.33 -7.77 -20.78
C ASP A 226 5.91 -7.18 -20.67
N VAL A 227 4.88 -8.01 -20.51
CA VAL A 227 3.50 -7.56 -20.33
C VAL A 227 3.33 -6.56 -19.17
N MET A 228 4.23 -6.62 -18.18
CA MET A 228 4.23 -5.69 -17.05
C MET A 228 4.46 -4.22 -17.46
N LEU A 229 5.05 -3.97 -18.63
CA LEU A 229 5.26 -2.63 -19.17
C LEU A 229 3.99 -2.03 -19.80
N HIS A 230 2.96 -2.84 -20.06
CA HIS A 230 1.68 -2.46 -20.69
C HIS A 230 0.55 -2.21 -19.67
N TYR A 231 0.89 -1.91 -18.42
CA TYR A 231 -0.07 -1.69 -17.33
C TYR A 231 -1.08 -0.57 -17.61
N ASP A 232 -0.69 0.46 -18.37
CA ASP A 232 -1.52 1.63 -18.67
C ASP A 232 -2.70 1.28 -19.59
N GLU A 233 -2.54 0.34 -20.49
CA GLU A 233 -3.59 -0.16 -21.38
C GLU A 233 -4.68 -0.87 -20.57
N ASN A 234 -4.28 -1.75 -19.63
CA ASN A 234 -5.23 -2.45 -18.76
C ASN A 234 -6.00 -1.48 -17.85
N ILE A 235 -5.32 -0.49 -17.28
CA ILE A 235 -5.97 0.52 -16.44
C ILE A 235 -6.98 1.34 -17.25
N LYS A 236 -6.65 1.72 -18.48
CA LYS A 236 -7.60 2.39 -19.39
C LYS A 236 -8.83 1.54 -19.66
N GLU A 237 -8.66 0.25 -19.89
CA GLU A 237 -9.77 -0.68 -20.08
C GLU A 237 -10.60 -0.87 -18.80
N GLU A 238 -9.97 -0.98 -17.62
CA GLU A 238 -10.67 -1.03 -16.33
C GLU A 238 -11.49 0.24 -16.08
N VAL A 239 -10.92 1.41 -16.35
CA VAL A 239 -11.64 2.68 -16.24
C VAL A 239 -12.84 2.69 -17.17
N LYS A 240 -12.69 2.28 -18.42
CA LYS A 240 -13.80 2.21 -19.39
C LYS A 240 -14.91 1.24 -18.93
N ARG A 241 -14.55 0.03 -18.51
CA ARG A 241 -15.54 -0.97 -18.03
C ARG A 241 -16.29 -0.50 -16.79
N ASN A 242 -15.61 0.20 -15.92
CA ASN A 242 -16.19 0.72 -14.70
C ASN A 242 -16.95 2.06 -14.92
N GLU A 243 -16.84 2.68 -16.08
CA GLU A 243 -17.55 3.93 -16.42
C GLU A 243 -19.07 3.82 -16.32
N THR A 244 -19.63 2.64 -16.58
CA THR A 244 -21.06 2.37 -16.46
C THR A 244 -21.50 1.96 -15.05
N ALA A 245 -20.59 1.38 -14.24
CA ALA A 245 -20.87 0.85 -12.90
C ALA A 245 -20.47 1.78 -11.77
N ILE A 246 -19.53 2.70 -12.02
CA ILE A 246 -18.92 3.56 -11.01
C ILE A 246 -19.35 5.01 -11.28
N GLY A 247 -20.09 5.63 -10.35
CA GLY A 247 -20.58 7.00 -10.50
C GLY A 247 -19.46 8.04 -10.65
N ASP A 248 -19.80 9.24 -11.12
CA ASP A 248 -18.90 10.37 -11.41
C ASP A 248 -17.88 10.69 -10.32
N THR A 249 -18.18 10.34 -9.08
CA THR A 249 -17.30 10.56 -7.91
C THR A 249 -16.01 9.73 -7.98
N VAL A 250 -16.11 8.47 -8.47
CA VAL A 250 -14.94 7.60 -8.60
C VAL A 250 -14.11 8.01 -9.82
N LYS A 251 -14.75 8.42 -10.92
CA LYS A 251 -14.07 9.00 -12.09
C LYS A 251 -13.23 10.21 -11.67
N GLN A 252 -13.81 11.14 -10.89
CA GLN A 252 -13.10 12.30 -10.37
C GLN A 252 -11.93 11.89 -9.46
N HIS A 253 -12.07 10.87 -8.63
CA HIS A 253 -10.99 10.39 -7.80
C HIS A 253 -9.84 9.79 -8.62
N LEU A 254 -10.17 8.96 -9.61
CA LEU A 254 -9.18 8.37 -10.52
C LEU A 254 -8.45 9.43 -11.32
N SER A 255 -9.16 10.40 -11.90
CA SER A 255 -8.55 11.50 -12.65
C SER A 255 -7.66 12.40 -11.80
N LEU A 256 -8.06 12.71 -10.56
CA LEU A 256 -7.31 13.61 -9.69
C LEU A 256 -6.07 12.95 -9.04
N PHE A 257 -6.10 11.65 -8.81
CA PHE A 257 -5.09 10.99 -7.99
C PHE A 257 -4.34 9.86 -8.69
N HIS A 258 -4.85 9.36 -9.80
CA HIS A 258 -4.29 8.25 -10.56
C HIS A 258 -4.06 8.55 -12.05
N GLU A 259 -4.16 9.80 -12.46
CA GLU A 259 -3.94 10.26 -13.84
C GLU A 259 -2.61 9.73 -14.44
N GLY A 260 -1.56 9.65 -13.61
CA GLY A 260 -0.27 9.09 -14.05
C GLY A 260 -0.27 7.57 -14.34
N LEU A 261 -1.31 6.83 -13.94
CA LEU A 261 -1.40 5.39 -14.21
C LEU A 261 -1.99 5.08 -15.59
N THR A 262 -2.67 6.02 -16.22
CA THR A 262 -3.21 5.88 -17.58
C THR A 262 -2.22 6.27 -18.67
N GLN A 263 -1.00 6.60 -18.29
CA GLN A 263 0.09 6.97 -19.20
C GLN A 263 1.23 5.98 -19.09
N LYS A 264 1.97 5.80 -20.17
CA LYS A 264 3.23 5.04 -20.11
C LYS A 264 4.15 5.64 -19.07
N VAL A 265 4.94 4.76 -18.44
CA VAL A 265 5.95 5.17 -17.47
C VAL A 265 6.88 6.23 -18.08
N ASN A 266 7.18 7.27 -17.30
CA ASN A 266 8.06 8.35 -17.72
C ASN A 266 8.73 9.01 -16.52
N THR A 267 9.79 9.75 -16.78
CA THR A 267 10.62 10.42 -15.76
C THR A 267 10.15 11.82 -15.39
N SER A 268 8.99 12.27 -15.90
CA SER A 268 8.49 13.65 -15.71
C SER A 268 8.30 14.07 -14.24
N LYS A 269 8.30 13.11 -13.33
CA LYS A 269 8.17 13.34 -11.89
C LYS A 269 9.46 13.05 -11.11
N VAL A 270 10.57 12.84 -11.79
CA VAL A 270 11.92 12.68 -11.20
C VAL A 270 12.58 14.05 -11.16
N ASP A 271 13.24 14.36 -10.05
CA ASP A 271 14.00 15.60 -9.84
C ASP A 271 13.19 16.91 -10.00
N ILE A 272 11.85 16.83 -9.94
CA ILE A 272 10.99 18.02 -10.06
C ILE A 272 11.23 19.01 -8.91
N TRP A 273 11.69 18.52 -7.77
CA TRP A 273 12.07 19.33 -6.63
C TRP A 273 13.14 20.38 -6.96
N LYS A 274 14.04 20.10 -7.89
CA LYS A 274 15.11 21.01 -8.33
C LYS A 274 14.55 22.30 -8.94
N LYS A 275 13.38 22.19 -9.56
CA LYS A 275 12.70 23.31 -10.24
C LYS A 275 11.62 23.97 -9.40
N GLU A 276 10.99 23.24 -8.49
CA GLU A 276 9.74 23.69 -7.86
C GLU A 276 9.83 23.93 -6.35
N LEU A 277 10.84 23.41 -5.67
CA LEU A 277 11.09 23.75 -4.26
C LEU A 277 12.08 24.89 -4.15
N THR A 278 11.88 25.77 -3.17
CA THR A 278 12.86 26.80 -2.84
C THR A 278 14.10 26.17 -2.19
N GLU A 279 15.25 26.83 -2.27
CA GLU A 279 16.48 26.39 -1.59
C GLU A 279 16.23 26.15 -0.09
N ALA A 280 15.49 27.05 0.56
CA ALA A 280 15.15 26.92 1.98
C ALA A 280 14.31 25.67 2.28
N GLN A 281 13.39 25.28 1.39
CA GLN A 281 12.62 24.04 1.52
C GLN A 281 13.49 22.82 1.32
N ASN A 282 14.33 22.81 0.30
CA ASN A 282 15.27 21.73 -0.01
C ASN A 282 16.22 21.48 1.15
N ASN A 283 16.84 22.55 1.67
CA ASN A 283 17.75 22.44 2.82
C ASN A 283 17.05 21.90 4.07
N LYS A 284 15.79 22.28 4.33
CA LYS A 284 15.00 21.75 5.45
C LYS A 284 14.71 20.25 5.28
N ILE A 285 14.26 19.84 4.09
CA ILE A 285 13.94 18.44 3.81
C ILE A 285 15.20 17.59 3.92
N TRP A 286 16.28 18.02 3.29
CA TRP A 286 17.56 17.32 3.33
C TRP A 286 18.09 17.18 4.76
N THR A 287 18.09 18.28 5.53
CA THR A 287 18.52 18.26 6.93
C THR A 287 17.77 17.21 7.76
N ILE A 288 16.47 17.04 7.53
CA ILE A 288 15.63 16.07 8.25
C ILE A 288 15.89 14.64 7.77
N CYS A 289 16.10 14.45 6.47
CA CYS A 289 16.04 13.13 5.85
C CYS A 289 17.42 12.53 5.52
N LYS A 290 18.53 13.29 5.59
CA LYS A 290 19.84 12.93 5.06
C LYS A 290 20.32 11.52 5.45
N GLU A 291 20.25 11.18 6.75
CA GLU A 291 20.76 9.89 7.27
C GLU A 291 19.97 8.69 6.71
N THR A 292 18.66 8.85 6.63
CA THR A 292 17.78 7.81 6.05
C THR A 292 17.90 7.78 4.54
N SER A 293 17.99 8.95 3.89
CA SER A 293 18.11 9.08 2.44
C SER A 293 19.38 8.43 1.89
N THR A 294 20.53 8.62 2.56
CA THR A 294 21.80 8.02 2.14
C THR A 294 21.78 6.50 2.18
N GLN A 295 20.96 5.88 3.03
CA GLN A 295 20.79 4.42 3.07
C GLN A 295 20.02 3.86 1.86
N PHE A 296 19.36 4.73 1.09
CA PHE A 296 18.74 4.43 -0.20
C PHE A 296 19.58 4.95 -1.39
N GLY A 297 20.76 5.51 -1.13
CA GLY A 297 21.65 6.03 -2.16
C GLY A 297 21.22 7.39 -2.74
N TYR A 298 20.41 8.17 -1.99
CA TYR A 298 20.16 9.59 -2.31
C TYR A 298 21.27 10.46 -1.73
N ASN A 299 21.60 11.55 -2.39
CA ASN A 299 22.65 12.49 -1.99
C ASN A 299 22.13 13.92 -1.84
N SER A 300 22.99 14.83 -1.41
CA SER A 300 22.59 16.21 -1.11
C SER A 300 22.25 17.03 -2.36
N ASP A 301 22.86 16.76 -3.49
CA ASP A 301 22.74 17.57 -4.72
C ASP A 301 22.86 19.08 -4.43
N GLY A 302 23.85 19.46 -3.60
CA GLY A 302 24.09 20.86 -3.22
C GLY A 302 23.24 21.40 -2.06
N CYS A 303 22.28 20.62 -1.52
CA CYS A 303 21.53 21.04 -0.34
C CYS A 303 22.43 21.15 0.91
N LYS A 304 22.24 22.25 1.65
CA LYS A 304 22.98 22.52 2.89
C LYS A 304 22.24 21.97 4.10
N THR A 305 23.00 21.50 5.09
CA THR A 305 22.44 21.19 6.41
C THR A 305 22.28 22.49 7.19
N ILE A 306 21.07 22.74 7.72
CA ILE A 306 20.75 23.92 8.50
C ILE A 306 20.51 23.61 9.96
N SER A 307 20.83 24.55 10.86
CA SER A 307 20.53 24.39 12.29
C SER A 307 19.02 24.49 12.58
N TYR A 308 18.51 23.64 13.46
CA TYR A 308 17.08 23.41 13.69
C TYR A 308 16.36 24.44 14.55
N PHE A 309 17.03 25.43 15.10
CA PHE A 309 16.44 26.32 16.11
C PHE A 309 15.66 27.49 15.55
N LYS A 310 14.36 27.30 15.24
CA LYS A 310 13.36 28.38 15.18
C LYS A 310 12.01 27.91 15.75
N ILE A 311 11.45 28.70 16.66
CA ILE A 311 10.21 28.46 17.44
C ILE A 311 8.99 28.04 16.57
N ARG A 312 8.90 28.47 15.30
CA ARG A 312 7.84 28.05 14.36
C ARG A 312 7.79 26.54 14.06
N MET A 313 8.86 25.82 14.33
CA MET A 313 8.96 24.37 14.10
C MET A 313 8.32 23.53 15.22
N PHE A 314 8.13 24.07 16.41
CA PHE A 314 7.65 23.32 17.57
C PHE A 314 6.23 22.78 17.38
N LYS A 315 5.32 23.56 16.81
CA LYS A 315 3.95 23.14 16.52
C LYS A 315 3.89 21.95 15.55
N ASP A 316 4.69 21.98 14.48
CA ASP A 316 4.76 20.89 13.49
C ASP A 316 5.40 19.65 14.06
N ILE A 317 6.39 19.82 14.93
CA ILE A 317 7.05 18.72 15.64
C ILE A 317 6.07 18.04 16.60
N LEU A 318 5.36 18.81 17.43
CA LEU A 318 4.34 18.28 18.34
C LEU A 318 3.25 17.52 17.56
N ARG A 319 2.71 18.14 16.51
CA ARG A 319 1.71 17.50 15.66
C ARG A 319 2.24 16.20 15.06
N PHE A 320 3.49 16.18 14.58
CA PHE A 320 4.11 14.98 14.05
C PHE A 320 4.17 13.86 15.11
N TYR A 321 4.62 14.17 16.34
CA TYR A 321 4.68 13.19 17.40
C TYR A 321 3.30 12.62 17.74
N PHE A 322 2.27 13.46 17.85
CA PHE A 322 0.90 13.01 18.12
C PHE A 322 0.35 12.16 16.97
N ASP A 323 0.35 12.69 15.75
CA ASP A 323 -0.34 12.07 14.61
C ASP A 323 0.38 10.85 14.04
N LYS A 324 1.71 10.78 14.19
CA LYS A 324 2.53 9.75 13.53
C LYS A 324 3.20 8.77 14.49
N ILE A 325 3.36 9.12 15.74
CA ILE A 325 4.02 8.26 16.73
C ILE A 325 3.04 7.83 17.82
N ILE A 326 2.50 8.77 18.60
CA ILE A 326 1.72 8.41 19.79
C ILE A 326 0.42 7.69 19.41
N ILE A 327 -0.44 8.32 18.61
CA ILE A 327 -1.75 7.75 18.25
C ILE A 327 -1.60 6.39 17.53
N PRO A 328 -0.76 6.24 16.49
CA PRO A 328 -0.58 4.95 15.86
C PRO A 328 0.03 3.90 16.78
N ASN A 329 1.05 4.23 17.57
CA ASN A 329 1.65 3.26 18.49
C ASN A 329 0.65 2.78 19.54
N VAL A 330 -0.16 3.68 20.12
CA VAL A 330 -1.24 3.29 21.03
C VAL A 330 -2.22 2.35 20.31
N TYR A 331 -2.68 2.70 19.11
CA TYR A 331 -3.61 1.85 18.37
C TYR A 331 -3.03 0.47 18.03
N TYR A 332 -1.78 0.41 17.53
CA TYR A 332 -1.17 -0.86 17.14
C TYR A 332 -0.76 -1.74 18.34
N SER A 333 -0.55 -1.15 19.53
CA SER A 333 -0.30 -1.90 20.76
C SER A 333 -1.56 -2.43 21.45
N LEU A 334 -2.76 -1.98 21.04
CA LEU A 334 -4.02 -2.48 21.62
C LEU A 334 -4.17 -3.99 21.37
N PRO A 335 -4.75 -4.72 22.33
CA PRO A 335 -5.18 -6.10 22.12
C PRO A 335 -6.13 -6.22 20.92
N TYR A 336 -6.05 -7.37 20.23
CA TYR A 336 -6.85 -7.61 19.02
C TYR A 336 -8.35 -7.32 19.23
N GLY A 337 -8.93 -7.78 20.34
CA GLY A 337 -10.35 -7.57 20.65
C GLY A 337 -10.75 -6.09 20.69
N LEU A 338 -9.89 -5.21 21.24
CA LEU A 338 -10.16 -3.77 21.25
C LEU A 338 -10.05 -3.15 19.86
N LYS A 339 -9.04 -3.53 19.06
CA LYS A 339 -8.93 -3.10 17.65
C LYS A 339 -10.18 -3.50 16.86
N TYR A 340 -10.63 -4.72 17.06
CA TYR A 340 -11.85 -5.26 16.44
C TYR A 340 -13.09 -4.45 16.84
N ALA A 341 -13.27 -4.19 18.14
CA ALA A 341 -14.40 -3.40 18.64
C ALA A 341 -14.41 -1.98 18.04
N ILE A 342 -13.27 -1.31 17.98
CA ILE A 342 -13.12 0.02 17.35
C ILE A 342 -13.56 -0.03 15.89
N LYS A 343 -13.10 -1.03 15.12
CA LYS A 343 -13.49 -1.20 13.71
C LYS A 343 -14.98 -1.48 13.56
N LYS A 344 -15.54 -2.34 14.42
CA LYS A 344 -16.97 -2.68 14.42
C LYS A 344 -17.85 -1.46 14.70
N ILE A 345 -17.48 -0.62 15.66
CA ILE A 345 -18.20 0.63 15.94
C ILE A 345 -18.14 1.57 14.73
N LYS A 346 -16.96 1.73 14.14
CA LYS A 346 -16.74 2.69 13.05
C LYS A 346 -17.37 2.27 11.73
N TYR A 347 -17.27 1.00 11.37
CA TYR A 347 -17.63 0.49 10.04
C TYR A 347 -18.78 -0.52 10.03
N GLY A 348 -19.13 -1.10 11.18
CA GLY A 348 -20.10 -2.19 11.26
C GLY A 348 -21.54 -1.80 10.86
N LYS A 349 -21.92 -0.53 10.99
CA LYS A 349 -23.23 -0.05 10.52
C LYS A 349 -23.35 -0.12 8.99
N ASN A 350 -22.29 0.24 8.27
CA ASN A 350 -22.27 0.20 6.82
C ASN A 350 -22.36 -1.24 6.29
N LEU A 351 -21.78 -2.19 7.02
CA LEU A 351 -21.84 -3.61 6.70
C LEU A 351 -23.26 -4.17 6.80
N LYS A 352 -24.00 -3.81 7.86
CA LYS A 352 -25.38 -4.28 8.08
C LYS A 352 -26.37 -3.77 7.04
N ASN A 353 -26.16 -2.57 6.52
CA ASN A 353 -27.06 -1.92 5.58
C ASN A 353 -26.79 -2.28 4.11
N GLY A 354 -25.83 -3.18 3.82
CA GLY A 354 -25.43 -3.51 2.45
C GLY A 354 -24.81 -2.31 1.69
N THR A 355 -24.72 -1.16 2.32
CA THR A 355 -24.12 0.05 1.77
C THR A 355 -22.62 0.02 2.03
N TRP A 356 -21.91 -0.75 1.24
CA TRP A 356 -20.45 -0.69 1.18
C TRP A 356 -20.06 0.70 0.72
N ALA A 357 -19.25 1.35 1.55
CA ALA A 357 -19.03 2.80 1.52
C ALA A 357 -18.15 3.33 0.38
N THR A 358 -18.31 2.81 -0.82
CA THR A 358 -17.65 3.37 -2.01
C THR A 358 -18.01 4.82 -2.22
N LYS A 359 -19.29 5.19 -2.13
CA LYS A 359 -19.73 6.57 -2.34
C LYS A 359 -19.21 7.52 -1.25
N ASP A 360 -19.19 7.10 0.01
CA ASP A 360 -18.81 7.97 1.13
C ASP A 360 -17.29 8.10 1.30
N PHE A 361 -16.53 7.04 1.05
CA PHE A 361 -15.06 7.12 1.03
C PHE A 361 -14.58 8.13 -0.01
N TYR A 362 -15.10 8.06 -1.23
CA TYR A 362 -14.71 8.97 -2.31
C TYR A 362 -15.21 10.39 -2.08
N LYS A 363 -16.40 10.59 -1.50
CA LYS A 363 -16.89 11.91 -1.08
C LYS A 363 -15.97 12.60 -0.06
N THR A 364 -15.49 11.84 0.94
CA THR A 364 -14.61 12.40 1.98
C THR A 364 -13.19 12.67 1.48
N THR A 365 -12.77 12.07 0.37
CA THR A 365 -11.43 12.25 -0.22
C THR A 365 -11.38 13.30 -1.32
N LEU A 366 -12.53 13.70 -1.89
CA LEU A 366 -12.61 14.77 -2.87
C LEU A 366 -12.63 16.15 -2.20
N PRO A 367 -12.14 17.22 -2.88
CA PRO A 367 -12.34 18.59 -2.42
C PRO A 367 -13.84 18.88 -2.35
N SER A 368 -14.31 19.49 -1.26
CA SER A 368 -15.64 20.11 -1.23
C SER A 368 -15.73 21.12 -2.38
N LYS A 369 -16.81 21.07 -3.16
CA LYS A 369 -17.08 22.00 -4.25
C LYS A 369 -17.07 23.45 -3.76
#